data_321cfcaf5b40472c5670ab144f4dd43b
#
_entry.id   321cfcaf5b40472c5670ab144f4dd43b
#
_cell.length_a   1.000
_cell.length_b   1.000
_cell.length_c   1.000
_cell.angle_alpha   90.00
_cell.angle_beta   90.00
_cell.angle_gamma   90.00
#
_symmetry.space_group_name_H-M   'P 1'
#
loop_
_entity.id
_entity.type
_entity.pdbx_description
1 polymer ?
#
loop_
_entity_poly.entity_id
_entity_poly.type
_entity_poly.pdbx_seq_one_letter_code
_entity_poly.pdbx_strand_id
1 'polypeptide(L)'
;MKFSQILTVVIGVCVLASAMPASAATMNYKLGVQSGTTSDVYAADSLANAEVSGFDTIDLAIEALKQGDVDFVLGDLPTLKFYQADSDGLSIAGSFSEEDFGIGVAPGESDLLDAINVALGEIVDSGEYDTIFAATFGDEIVVLTDDTDANTAAAYPAEPTGTLAAALAVESLVFGTDPYYPPFESYDADNNVVGFDADVAAAIGAKIAAGYNQSLNVTMHEKTWDELLAFGYDDYDATLSAMTKTAQRAENTDFSRAYYSSKQGILASADSPTITGVADLNGTYEVADPVVEEEDDSPSVALVVSALTVGLIAVARRKN
;
A
#
# COMPACT_ATOMS: atom_id res chain seq x y z
N MET A 1 -19.65 -56.34 76.86
CA MET A 1 -19.53 -55.12 76.08
C MET A 1 -18.64 -55.42 74.90
N LYS A 2 -19.18 -55.56 73.70
CA LYS A 2 -18.45 -55.84 72.47
C LYS A 2 -18.52 -54.57 71.61
N PHE A 3 -17.39 -53.93 71.34
CA PHE A 3 -17.26 -52.83 70.39
C PHE A 3 -17.14 -53.39 69.00
N SER A 4 -18.05 -53.08 68.15
CA SER A 4 -18.00 -53.36 66.72
C SER A 4 -17.29 -52.19 66.03
N GLN A 5 -16.17 -52.50 65.37
CA GLN A 5 -15.50 -51.50 64.51
C GLN A 5 -16.12 -51.58 63.11
N ILE A 6 -16.72 -50.48 62.69
CA ILE A 6 -17.19 -50.31 61.33
C ILE A 6 -15.99 -49.78 60.50
N LEU A 7 -15.53 -50.58 59.57
CA LEU A 7 -14.48 -50.21 58.59
C LEU A 7 -15.18 -49.50 57.43
N THR A 8 -15.01 -48.20 57.33
CA THR A 8 -15.49 -47.42 56.21
C THR A 8 -14.44 -47.50 55.09
N VAL A 9 -14.77 -48.18 54.01
CA VAL A 9 -13.96 -48.22 52.75
C VAL A 9 -14.36 -46.99 51.96
N VAL A 10 -13.46 -45.99 51.85
CA VAL A 10 -13.58 -44.87 50.93
C VAL A 10 -13.03 -45.34 49.55
N ILE A 11 -13.93 -45.59 48.60
CA ILE A 11 -13.56 -45.81 47.23
C ILE A 11 -13.31 -44.47 46.57
N GLY A 12 -12.03 -44.10 46.40
CA GLY A 12 -11.64 -42.96 45.62
C GLY A 12 -11.88 -43.24 44.16
N VAL A 13 -12.87 -42.57 43.58
CA VAL A 13 -13.05 -42.55 42.12
C VAL A 13 -12.05 -41.55 41.57
N CYS A 14 -10.93 -42.01 41.02
CA CYS A 14 -10.08 -41.21 40.18
C CYS A 14 -10.84 -40.92 38.87
N VAL A 15 -11.43 -39.74 38.73
CA VAL A 15 -11.88 -39.23 37.45
C VAL A 15 -10.62 -38.81 36.69
N LEU A 16 -10.19 -39.67 35.75
CA LEU A 16 -9.22 -39.27 34.74
C LEU A 16 -9.94 -38.27 33.81
N ALA A 17 -9.78 -37.00 34.07
CA ALA A 17 -10.11 -35.97 33.09
C ALA A 17 -9.16 -36.15 31.90
N SER A 18 -9.66 -36.78 30.83
CA SER A 18 -8.99 -36.78 29.55
C SER A 18 -9.07 -35.34 29.02
N ALA A 19 -7.95 -34.61 29.08
CA ALA A 19 -7.82 -33.36 28.37
C ALA A 19 -8.08 -33.67 26.88
N MET A 20 -9.19 -33.21 26.37
CA MET A 20 -9.42 -33.21 24.91
C MET A 20 -8.37 -32.26 24.33
N PRO A 21 -7.67 -32.64 23.26
CA PRO A 21 -6.80 -31.69 22.59
C PRO A 21 -7.66 -30.50 22.15
N ALA A 22 -7.24 -29.31 22.52
CA ALA A 22 -7.82 -28.08 22.02
C ALA A 22 -7.82 -28.16 20.48
N SER A 23 -8.97 -27.97 19.87
CA SER A 23 -9.08 -27.96 18.40
C SER A 23 -8.61 -26.58 17.97
N ALA A 24 -7.43 -26.48 17.34
CA ALA A 24 -7.01 -25.23 16.76
C ALA A 24 -8.06 -24.73 15.74
N ALA A 25 -8.51 -23.51 15.88
CA ALA A 25 -9.41 -22.90 14.91
C ALA A 25 -8.62 -22.55 13.64
N THR A 26 -9.17 -22.93 12.49
CA THR A 26 -8.60 -22.58 11.19
C THR A 26 -9.22 -21.25 10.73
N MET A 27 -8.40 -20.27 10.42
CA MET A 27 -8.84 -18.94 9.97
C MET A 27 -8.28 -18.60 8.59
N ASN A 28 -9.05 -17.87 7.81
CA ASN A 28 -8.55 -17.23 6.59
C ASN A 28 -7.68 -16.04 6.95
N TYR A 29 -6.73 -15.70 6.07
CA TYR A 29 -5.95 -14.49 6.24
C TYR A 29 -6.80 -13.25 5.98
N LYS A 30 -6.61 -12.22 6.80
CA LYS A 30 -7.22 -10.90 6.64
C LYS A 30 -6.20 -9.95 6.03
N LEU A 31 -6.54 -9.36 4.90
CA LEU A 31 -5.66 -8.50 4.13
C LEU A 31 -6.20 -7.07 4.08
N GLY A 32 -5.32 -6.09 4.31
CA GLY A 32 -5.60 -4.69 4.04
C GLY A 32 -4.97 -4.27 2.72
N VAL A 33 -5.71 -3.50 1.93
CA VAL A 33 -5.24 -2.92 0.66
C VAL A 33 -5.80 -1.50 0.53
N GLN A 34 -5.11 -0.62 -0.19
CA GLN A 34 -5.76 0.60 -0.66
C GLN A 34 -6.69 0.24 -1.82
N SER A 35 -7.94 0.68 -1.75
CA SER A 35 -8.98 0.35 -2.73
C SER A 35 -8.59 0.82 -4.14
N GLY A 36 -8.90 0.02 -5.16
CA GLY A 36 -8.64 0.34 -6.57
C GLY A 36 -7.18 0.27 -7.00
N THR A 37 -6.25 -0.13 -6.12
CA THR A 37 -4.84 -0.37 -6.47
C THR A 37 -4.66 -1.72 -7.16
N THR A 38 -3.48 -1.96 -7.72
CA THR A 38 -3.12 -3.27 -8.29
C THR A 38 -3.04 -4.35 -7.21
N SER A 39 -2.71 -4.01 -5.97
CA SER A 39 -2.80 -4.91 -4.81
C SER A 39 -4.22 -5.35 -4.52
N ASP A 40 -5.20 -4.44 -4.59
CA ASP A 40 -6.62 -4.77 -4.39
C ASP A 40 -7.12 -5.72 -5.49
N VAL A 41 -6.83 -5.38 -6.75
CA VAL A 41 -7.16 -6.25 -7.90
C VAL A 41 -6.51 -7.62 -7.78
N TYR A 42 -5.21 -7.67 -7.42
CA TYR A 42 -4.51 -8.94 -7.24
C TYR A 42 -5.14 -9.78 -6.12
N ALA A 43 -5.48 -9.16 -4.99
CA ALA A 43 -6.10 -9.85 -3.87
C ALA A 43 -7.47 -10.42 -4.27
N ALA A 44 -8.30 -9.64 -4.97
CA ALA A 44 -9.62 -10.08 -5.45
C ALA A 44 -9.53 -11.23 -6.47
N ASP A 45 -8.57 -11.18 -7.39
CA ASP A 45 -8.46 -12.14 -8.48
C ASP A 45 -7.71 -13.42 -8.07
N SER A 46 -6.71 -13.32 -7.18
CA SER A 46 -5.76 -14.40 -6.92
C SER A 46 -5.85 -14.99 -5.50
N LEU A 47 -6.45 -14.28 -4.54
CA LEU A 47 -6.49 -14.68 -3.13
C LEU A 47 -7.94 -14.89 -2.65
N ALA A 48 -8.71 -15.67 -3.40
CA ALA A 48 -10.16 -15.84 -3.20
C ALA A 48 -10.58 -16.36 -1.81
N ASN A 49 -9.68 -16.97 -1.05
CA ASN A 49 -9.94 -17.45 0.31
C ASN A 49 -9.59 -16.40 1.38
N ALA A 50 -8.84 -15.34 1.04
CA ALA A 50 -8.52 -14.29 1.98
C ALA A 50 -9.73 -13.36 2.22
N GLU A 51 -9.79 -12.77 3.42
CA GLU A 51 -10.74 -11.73 3.76
C GLU A 51 -10.08 -10.38 3.46
N VAL A 52 -10.46 -9.73 2.35
CA VAL A 52 -9.85 -8.48 1.89
C VAL A 52 -10.65 -7.28 2.40
N SER A 53 -9.97 -6.33 3.01
CA SER A 53 -10.51 -5.04 3.45
C SER A 53 -9.86 -3.92 2.64
N GLY A 54 -10.66 -3.17 1.88
CA GLY A 54 -10.22 -1.97 1.16
C GLY A 54 -10.27 -0.74 2.05
N PHE A 55 -9.26 0.11 1.93
CA PHE A 55 -9.11 1.38 2.64
C PHE A 55 -8.95 2.52 1.63
N ASP A 56 -9.34 3.73 2.00
CA ASP A 56 -9.22 4.89 1.12
C ASP A 56 -7.74 5.26 0.86
N THR A 57 -6.87 5.05 1.86
CA THR A 57 -5.43 5.32 1.78
C THR A 57 -4.63 4.17 2.36
N ILE A 58 -3.35 4.06 1.96
CA ILE A 58 -2.47 2.97 2.42
C ILE A 58 -2.14 3.08 3.92
N ASP A 59 -2.03 4.29 4.47
CA ASP A 59 -1.76 4.50 5.90
C ASP A 59 -2.90 3.99 6.78
N LEU A 60 -4.16 4.10 6.34
CA LEU A 60 -5.30 3.50 7.04
C LEU A 60 -5.23 1.97 7.06
N ALA A 61 -4.80 1.33 5.96
CA ALA A 61 -4.58 -0.11 5.92
C ALA A 61 -3.45 -0.53 6.89
N ILE A 62 -2.37 0.25 6.94
CA ILE A 62 -1.24 -0.01 7.84
C ILE A 62 -1.65 0.20 9.31
N GLU A 63 -2.49 1.19 9.58
CA GLU A 63 -3.01 1.37 10.94
C GLU A 63 -3.88 0.19 11.37
N ALA A 64 -4.72 -0.35 10.47
CA ALA A 64 -5.49 -1.56 10.72
C ALA A 64 -4.59 -2.79 11.00
N LEU A 65 -3.44 -2.90 10.32
CA LEU A 65 -2.43 -3.93 10.60
C LEU A 65 -1.83 -3.76 11.99
N LYS A 66 -1.48 -2.55 12.40
CA LYS A 66 -0.95 -2.25 13.74
C LYS A 66 -1.95 -2.55 14.86
N GLN A 67 -3.25 -2.42 14.56
CA GLN A 67 -4.35 -2.72 15.50
C GLN A 67 -4.73 -4.21 15.52
N GLY A 68 -4.23 -5.02 14.58
CA GLY A 68 -4.55 -6.44 14.43
C GLY A 68 -5.93 -6.69 13.79
N ASP A 69 -6.51 -5.69 13.14
CA ASP A 69 -7.76 -5.83 12.38
C ASP A 69 -7.55 -6.59 11.07
N VAL A 70 -6.34 -6.47 10.48
CA VAL A 70 -5.85 -7.27 9.36
C VAL A 70 -4.53 -7.95 9.73
N ASP A 71 -4.22 -9.08 9.07
CA ASP A 71 -3.02 -9.87 9.31
C ASP A 71 -1.82 -9.36 8.50
N PHE A 72 -2.10 -8.82 7.30
CA PHE A 72 -1.10 -8.29 6.37
C PHE A 72 -1.66 -7.10 5.59
N VAL A 73 -0.75 -6.25 5.10
CA VAL A 73 -1.09 -5.21 4.12
C VAL A 73 -0.34 -5.49 2.82
N LEU A 74 -1.04 -5.43 1.68
CA LEU A 74 -0.45 -5.47 0.36
C LEU A 74 -0.39 -4.06 -0.22
N GLY A 75 0.72 -3.73 -0.87
CA GLY A 75 0.95 -2.42 -1.49
C GLY A 75 2.30 -2.40 -2.17
N ASP A 76 2.66 -1.27 -2.77
CA ASP A 76 3.96 -1.12 -3.40
C ASP A 76 5.09 -1.24 -2.40
N LEU A 77 6.07 -2.08 -2.73
CA LEU A 77 7.18 -2.41 -1.83
C LEU A 77 7.94 -1.18 -1.31
N PRO A 78 8.22 -0.14 -2.09
CA PRO A 78 8.88 1.06 -1.59
C PRO A 78 8.06 1.79 -0.51
N THR A 79 6.76 1.92 -0.71
CA THR A 79 5.84 2.53 0.26
C THR A 79 5.77 1.70 1.55
N LEU A 80 5.65 0.38 1.45
CA LEU A 80 5.66 -0.48 2.62
C LEU A 80 7.00 -0.45 3.38
N LYS A 81 8.12 -0.34 2.68
CA LYS A 81 9.45 -0.15 3.28
C LYS A 81 9.57 1.19 4.01
N PHE A 82 8.98 2.25 3.44
CA PHE A 82 8.93 3.55 4.09
C PHE A 82 8.27 3.44 5.48
N TYR A 83 7.09 2.82 5.56
CA TYR A 83 6.38 2.62 6.82
C TYR A 83 7.08 1.63 7.76
N GLN A 84 7.74 0.60 7.22
CA GLN A 84 8.58 -0.30 8.02
C GLN A 84 9.72 0.45 8.71
N ALA A 85 10.36 1.39 8.01
CA ALA A 85 11.47 2.16 8.56
C ALA A 85 11.05 3.14 9.66
N ASP A 86 9.79 3.62 9.60
CA ASP A 86 9.24 4.60 10.55
C ASP A 86 8.49 3.96 11.73
N SER A 87 8.37 2.63 11.76
CA SER A 87 7.55 1.94 12.77
C SER A 87 8.20 0.67 13.28
N ASP A 88 8.49 0.63 14.59
CA ASP A 88 8.91 -0.58 15.27
C ASP A 88 7.81 -1.67 15.15
N GLY A 89 8.22 -2.91 14.91
CA GLY A 89 7.33 -4.06 14.87
C GLY A 89 6.69 -4.34 13.51
N LEU A 90 6.96 -3.54 12.47
CA LEU A 90 6.59 -3.86 11.10
C LEU A 90 7.75 -4.52 10.36
N SER A 91 7.44 -5.45 9.44
CA SER A 91 8.44 -6.14 8.63
C SER A 91 7.89 -6.49 7.25
N ILE A 92 8.75 -6.50 6.24
CA ILE A 92 8.41 -7.01 4.91
C ILE A 92 8.43 -8.53 4.95
N ALA A 93 7.26 -9.16 4.80
CA ALA A 93 7.10 -10.63 4.79
C ALA A 93 7.39 -11.24 3.42
N GLY A 94 7.41 -10.44 2.35
CA GLY A 94 7.70 -10.88 1.00
C GLY A 94 7.41 -9.82 -0.05
N SER A 95 7.67 -10.18 -1.30
CA SER A 95 7.30 -9.36 -2.46
C SER A 95 6.85 -10.25 -3.62
N PHE A 96 6.04 -9.68 -4.52
CA PHE A 96 5.49 -10.38 -5.67
C PHE A 96 5.22 -9.37 -6.77
N SER A 97 4.85 -9.81 -7.97
CA SER A 97 4.50 -8.97 -9.12
C SER A 97 5.49 -7.81 -9.36
N GLU A 98 5.97 -7.68 -10.56
CA GLU A 98 6.77 -6.51 -10.98
C GLU A 98 5.82 -5.54 -11.66
N GLU A 99 6.02 -4.24 -11.42
CA GLU A 99 5.16 -3.18 -11.91
C GLU A 99 5.98 -1.97 -12.33
N ASP A 100 5.55 -1.33 -13.43
CA ASP A 100 6.13 -0.09 -13.90
C ASP A 100 5.14 1.05 -13.65
N PHE A 101 5.62 2.16 -13.09
CA PHE A 101 4.84 3.38 -12.94
C PHE A 101 5.03 4.28 -14.14
N GLY A 102 3.93 4.84 -14.61
CA GLY A 102 3.89 5.79 -15.73
C GLY A 102 3.10 7.04 -15.40
N ILE A 103 3.43 8.11 -16.11
CA ILE A 103 2.68 9.35 -16.05
C ILE A 103 1.54 9.24 -17.04
N GLY A 104 0.30 9.44 -16.56
CA GLY A 104 -0.90 9.36 -17.39
C GLY A 104 -1.27 10.73 -17.97
N VAL A 105 -1.66 10.76 -19.23
CA VAL A 105 -2.28 11.93 -19.88
C VAL A 105 -3.62 11.55 -20.48
N ALA A 106 -4.48 12.52 -20.72
CA ALA A 106 -5.78 12.27 -21.37
C ALA A 106 -5.57 11.60 -22.73
N PRO A 107 -6.43 10.63 -23.12
CA PRO A 107 -6.31 9.96 -24.41
C PRO A 107 -6.28 10.93 -25.58
N GLY A 108 -5.24 10.79 -26.42
CA GLY A 108 -5.03 11.63 -27.60
C GLY A 108 -4.23 12.91 -27.36
N GLU A 109 -3.80 13.20 -26.15
CA GLU A 109 -2.89 14.31 -25.82
C GLU A 109 -1.42 13.95 -26.14
N SER A 110 -1.17 13.54 -27.40
CA SER A 110 0.09 13.00 -27.87
C SER A 110 1.25 13.98 -27.69
N ASP A 111 1.02 15.30 -27.90
CA ASP A 111 2.08 16.29 -27.80
C ASP A 111 2.56 16.46 -26.35
N LEU A 112 1.66 16.41 -25.37
CA LEU A 112 2.02 16.41 -23.95
C LEU A 112 2.78 15.14 -23.59
N LEU A 113 2.30 13.97 -24.03
CA LEU A 113 2.93 12.68 -23.81
C LEU A 113 4.33 12.64 -24.39
N ASP A 114 4.51 13.11 -25.64
CA ASP A 114 5.81 13.21 -26.29
C ASP A 114 6.77 14.12 -25.53
N ALA A 115 6.29 15.30 -25.09
CA ALA A 115 7.10 16.22 -24.31
C ALA A 115 7.54 15.62 -22.95
N ILE A 116 6.65 14.91 -22.25
CA ILE A 116 6.97 14.19 -21.01
C ILE A 116 8.00 13.11 -21.27
N ASN A 117 7.85 12.31 -22.33
CA ASN A 117 8.77 11.23 -22.68
C ASN A 117 10.17 11.74 -23.05
N VAL A 118 10.24 12.86 -23.81
CA VAL A 118 11.52 13.52 -24.12
C VAL A 118 12.18 14.04 -22.84
N ALA A 119 11.41 14.73 -21.97
CA ALA A 119 11.92 15.24 -20.70
C ALA A 119 12.46 14.12 -19.80
N LEU A 120 11.71 13.02 -19.65
CA LEU A 120 12.17 11.84 -18.90
C LEU A 120 13.47 11.25 -19.47
N GLY A 121 13.58 11.16 -20.79
CA GLY A 121 14.82 10.73 -21.45
C GLY A 121 16.00 11.64 -21.10
N GLU A 122 15.82 12.98 -21.20
CA GLU A 122 16.85 13.96 -20.86
C GLU A 122 17.25 13.91 -19.38
N ILE A 123 16.30 13.67 -18.46
CA ILE A 123 16.55 13.56 -17.02
C ILE A 123 17.43 12.31 -16.77
N VAL A 124 17.12 11.19 -17.39
CA VAL A 124 17.90 9.94 -17.28
C VAL A 124 19.28 10.11 -17.91
N ASP A 125 19.38 10.60 -19.13
CA ASP A 125 20.63 10.73 -19.88
C ASP A 125 21.61 11.72 -19.22
N SER A 126 21.09 12.73 -18.50
CA SER A 126 21.93 13.72 -17.78
C SER A 126 22.43 13.23 -16.42
N GLY A 127 21.92 12.10 -15.88
CA GLY A 127 22.17 11.62 -14.53
C GLY A 127 21.38 12.40 -13.43
N GLU A 128 20.48 13.28 -13.83
CA GLU A 128 19.60 14.00 -12.90
C GLU A 128 18.63 13.05 -12.21
N TYR A 129 18.15 12.03 -12.94
CA TYR A 129 17.31 10.97 -12.40
C TYR A 129 17.99 10.25 -11.23
N ASP A 130 19.25 9.87 -11.36
CA ASP A 130 20.00 9.20 -10.29
C ASP A 130 20.11 10.09 -9.03
N THR A 131 20.22 11.40 -9.24
CA THR A 131 20.27 12.36 -8.13
C THR A 131 18.93 12.47 -7.40
N ILE A 132 17.82 12.57 -8.14
CA ILE A 132 16.46 12.59 -7.59
C ILE A 132 16.17 11.28 -6.87
N PHE A 133 16.50 10.15 -7.52
CA PHE A 133 16.30 8.82 -6.97
C PHE A 133 17.05 8.62 -5.65
N ALA A 134 18.35 8.94 -5.62
CA ALA A 134 19.18 8.78 -4.43
C ALA A 134 18.73 9.68 -3.27
N ALA A 135 18.14 10.83 -3.56
CA ALA A 135 17.60 11.72 -2.51
C ALA A 135 16.44 11.08 -1.73
N THR A 136 15.63 10.25 -2.39
CA THR A 136 14.47 9.60 -1.79
C THR A 136 14.78 8.17 -1.32
N PHE A 137 15.47 7.37 -2.14
CA PHE A 137 15.66 5.93 -1.93
C PHE A 137 17.09 5.55 -1.49
N GLY A 138 18.00 6.54 -1.36
CA GLY A 138 19.38 6.31 -0.95
C GLY A 138 20.16 5.48 -1.97
N ASP A 139 20.89 4.46 -1.47
CA ASP A 139 21.73 3.59 -2.29
C ASP A 139 20.95 2.45 -2.97
N GLU A 140 19.61 2.45 -2.95
CA GLU A 140 18.82 1.46 -3.68
C GLU A 140 19.06 1.63 -5.19
N ILE A 141 19.15 0.50 -5.89
CA ILE A 141 19.33 0.50 -7.34
C ILE A 141 17.98 0.18 -7.99
N VAL A 142 17.45 1.12 -8.73
CA VAL A 142 16.34 0.85 -9.65
C VAL A 142 16.89 0.68 -11.05
N VAL A 143 16.51 -0.41 -11.67
CA VAL A 143 16.67 -0.60 -13.10
C VAL A 143 15.33 -0.24 -13.72
N LEU A 144 15.25 0.93 -14.37
CA LEU A 144 14.09 1.22 -15.21
C LEU A 144 14.02 0.14 -16.29
N THR A 145 12.90 -0.56 -16.39
CA THR A 145 12.68 -1.48 -17.48
C THR A 145 12.67 -0.67 -18.77
N ASP A 146 13.43 -1.14 -19.80
CA ASP A 146 13.32 -0.57 -21.14
C ASP A 146 11.87 -0.80 -21.61
N ASP A 147 11.05 0.23 -21.48
CA ASP A 147 9.69 0.21 -21.98
C ASP A 147 9.75 0.32 -23.51
N THR A 148 9.81 -0.83 -24.16
CA THR A 148 9.87 -0.94 -25.62
C THR A 148 8.60 -0.46 -26.31
N ASP A 149 7.50 -0.31 -25.54
CA ASP A 149 6.22 0.19 -26.02
C ASP A 149 6.06 1.70 -25.80
N ALA A 150 6.99 2.33 -25.08
CA ALA A 150 6.95 3.76 -24.87
C ALA A 150 7.11 4.49 -26.18
N ASN A 151 6.23 5.44 -26.41
CA ASN A 151 6.40 6.44 -27.44
C ASN A 151 7.71 7.20 -27.18
N THR A 152 8.78 6.78 -27.86
CA THR A 152 10.10 7.41 -27.76
C THR A 152 10.15 8.58 -28.73
N ALA A 153 9.40 9.65 -28.45
CA ALA A 153 9.57 10.90 -29.19
C ALA A 153 11.04 11.32 -29.12
N ALA A 154 11.63 11.56 -30.28
CA ALA A 154 13.04 11.92 -30.36
C ALA A 154 13.30 13.42 -30.09
N ALA A 155 12.23 14.22 -30.05
CA ALA A 155 12.31 15.67 -29.84
C ALA A 155 10.95 16.21 -29.39
N TYR A 156 10.99 17.37 -28.73
CA TYR A 156 9.75 18.11 -28.38
C TYR A 156 8.95 18.46 -29.65
N PRO A 157 7.60 18.38 -29.60
CA PRO A 157 6.74 18.86 -30.68
C PRO A 157 7.07 20.29 -31.11
N ALA A 158 7.38 20.51 -32.39
CA ALA A 158 7.81 21.82 -32.89
C ALA A 158 6.66 22.85 -32.88
N GLU A 159 5.44 22.40 -33.07
CA GLU A 159 4.22 23.21 -33.03
C GLU A 159 3.22 22.52 -32.09
N PRO A 160 3.37 22.73 -30.76
CA PRO A 160 2.57 22.02 -29.76
C PRO A 160 1.08 22.35 -29.91
N THR A 161 0.26 21.33 -29.68
CA THR A 161 -1.21 21.39 -29.72
C THR A 161 -1.80 20.89 -28.38
N GLY A 162 -3.11 20.91 -28.24
CA GLY A 162 -3.83 20.33 -27.10
C GLY A 162 -3.39 20.90 -25.75
N THR A 163 -3.30 20.04 -24.76
CA THR A 163 -2.95 20.39 -23.39
C THR A 163 -1.54 20.99 -23.26
N LEU A 164 -0.56 20.49 -24.03
CA LEU A 164 0.79 21.05 -24.02
C LEU A 164 0.80 22.52 -24.46
N ALA A 165 0.11 22.86 -25.57
CA ALA A 165 0.02 24.23 -26.05
C ALA A 165 -0.68 25.13 -25.03
N ALA A 166 -1.73 24.65 -24.38
CA ALA A 166 -2.45 25.37 -23.34
C ALA A 166 -1.56 25.64 -22.11
N ALA A 167 -0.85 24.63 -21.62
CA ALA A 167 0.08 24.74 -20.49
C ALA A 167 1.20 25.75 -20.77
N LEU A 168 1.81 25.70 -21.97
CA LEU A 168 2.84 26.65 -22.38
C LEU A 168 2.30 28.07 -22.50
N ALA A 169 1.06 28.24 -22.99
CA ALA A 169 0.46 29.57 -23.14
C ALA A 169 0.15 30.26 -21.81
N VAL A 170 -0.14 29.46 -20.75
CA VAL A 170 -0.38 29.99 -19.38
C VAL A 170 0.83 29.85 -18.46
N GLU A 171 1.94 29.33 -18.99
CA GLU A 171 3.18 29.07 -18.24
C GLU A 171 2.96 28.19 -17.00
N SER A 172 2.05 27.20 -17.07
CA SER A 172 1.70 26.33 -15.96
C SER A 172 1.41 24.91 -16.43
N LEU A 173 2.02 23.92 -15.77
CA LEU A 173 1.78 22.48 -15.95
C LEU A 173 1.35 21.89 -14.61
N VAL A 174 0.20 21.22 -14.58
CA VAL A 174 -0.43 20.72 -13.37
C VAL A 174 -0.45 19.21 -13.39
N PHE A 175 0.13 18.58 -12.35
CA PHE A 175 0.04 17.14 -12.15
C PHE A 175 -0.98 16.82 -11.05
N GLY A 176 -1.92 15.90 -11.32
CA GLY A 176 -2.80 15.33 -10.31
C GLY A 176 -2.07 14.24 -9.53
N THR A 177 -2.17 14.26 -8.18
CA THR A 177 -1.47 13.35 -7.28
C THR A 177 -2.29 13.09 -6.02
N ASP A 178 -2.18 11.89 -5.43
CA ASP A 178 -2.74 11.54 -4.12
C ASP A 178 -1.64 11.61 -3.05
N PRO A 179 -1.50 12.74 -2.31
CA PRO A 179 -0.35 12.99 -1.45
C PRO A 179 -0.39 12.24 -0.11
N TYR A 180 -0.88 11.00 -0.12
CA TYR A 180 -0.90 10.07 1.01
C TYR A 180 -0.16 8.77 0.70
N TYR A 181 0.82 8.83 -0.23
CA TYR A 181 1.56 7.65 -0.69
C TYR A 181 3.10 7.82 -0.63
N PRO A 182 3.68 8.05 0.58
CA PRO A 182 5.12 8.21 0.73
C PRO A 182 5.86 6.91 0.33
N PRO A 183 7.10 7.00 -0.19
CA PRO A 183 7.92 8.19 -0.36
C PRO A 183 7.72 8.89 -1.72
N PHE A 184 6.73 8.49 -2.50
CA PHE A 184 6.46 9.07 -3.82
C PHE A 184 5.84 10.45 -3.70
N GLU A 185 4.77 10.58 -2.91
CA GLU A 185 4.11 11.85 -2.61
C GLU A 185 3.56 11.88 -1.18
N SER A 186 3.78 13.02 -0.54
CA SER A 186 3.27 13.30 0.81
C SER A 186 3.26 14.80 1.05
N TYR A 187 2.65 15.23 2.15
CA TYR A 187 2.71 16.59 2.58
C TYR A 187 3.92 16.85 3.50
N ASP A 188 4.61 17.96 3.27
CA ASP A 188 5.55 18.53 4.24
C ASP A 188 4.82 19.30 5.37
N ALA A 189 5.59 19.85 6.32
CA ALA A 189 5.06 20.63 7.44
C ALA A 189 4.35 21.93 7.01
N ASP A 190 4.61 22.42 5.81
CA ASP A 190 4.04 23.64 5.23
C ASP A 190 2.88 23.34 4.27
N ASN A 191 2.43 22.07 4.22
CA ASN A 191 1.40 21.53 3.31
C ASN A 191 1.78 21.65 1.82
N ASN A 192 3.05 21.57 1.48
CA ASN A 192 3.45 21.37 0.09
C ASN A 192 3.52 19.88 -0.20
N VAL A 193 3.15 19.48 -1.42
CA VAL A 193 3.38 18.11 -1.89
C VAL A 193 4.86 17.93 -2.18
N VAL A 194 5.47 16.94 -1.56
CA VAL A 194 6.89 16.58 -1.66
C VAL A 194 7.04 15.07 -1.88
N GLY A 195 8.20 14.65 -2.30
CA GLY A 195 8.53 13.25 -2.53
C GLY A 195 9.07 13.02 -3.93
N PHE A 196 9.32 11.75 -4.26
CA PHE A 196 9.94 11.38 -5.52
C PHE A 196 9.17 11.91 -6.74
N ASP A 197 7.83 11.78 -6.73
CA ASP A 197 6.99 12.21 -7.84
C ASP A 197 6.98 13.72 -8.00
N ALA A 198 7.00 14.48 -6.90
CA ALA A 198 7.11 15.93 -6.94
C ALA A 198 8.45 16.41 -7.54
N ASP A 199 9.55 15.73 -7.19
CA ASP A 199 10.88 16.02 -7.74
C ASP A 199 10.97 15.67 -9.22
N VAL A 200 10.39 14.54 -9.64
CA VAL A 200 10.29 14.14 -11.06
C VAL A 200 9.43 15.13 -11.84
N ALA A 201 8.29 15.56 -11.29
CA ALA A 201 7.44 16.58 -11.92
C ALA A 201 8.19 17.90 -12.15
N ALA A 202 8.91 18.37 -11.14
CA ALA A 202 9.71 19.59 -11.23
C ALA A 202 10.81 19.48 -12.30
N ALA A 203 11.50 18.34 -12.37
CA ALA A 203 12.53 18.09 -13.37
C ALA A 203 11.93 18.03 -14.80
N ILE A 204 10.79 17.34 -15.00
CA ILE A 204 10.07 17.29 -16.28
C ILE A 204 9.70 18.71 -16.72
N GLY A 205 9.09 19.51 -15.83
CA GLY A 205 8.73 20.88 -16.15
C GLY A 205 9.93 21.74 -16.55
N ALA A 206 11.06 21.60 -15.85
CA ALA A 206 12.29 22.32 -16.18
C ALA A 206 12.83 21.95 -17.56
N LYS A 207 12.79 20.65 -17.95
CA LYS A 207 13.21 20.20 -19.29
C LYS A 207 12.28 20.73 -20.39
N ILE A 208 10.95 20.61 -20.19
CA ILE A 208 9.96 21.15 -21.13
C ILE A 208 10.14 22.66 -21.29
N ALA A 209 10.27 23.42 -20.19
CA ALA A 209 10.52 24.85 -20.19
C ALA A 209 11.78 25.21 -21.03
N ALA A 210 12.87 24.48 -20.81
CA ALA A 210 14.11 24.67 -21.56
C ALA A 210 13.94 24.31 -23.05
N GLY A 211 13.24 23.23 -23.39
CA GLY A 211 12.95 22.81 -24.75
C GLY A 211 12.21 23.85 -25.58
N TYR A 212 11.28 24.58 -24.94
CA TYR A 212 10.52 25.67 -25.58
C TYR A 212 11.09 27.06 -25.33
N ASN A 213 12.19 27.19 -24.59
CA ASN A 213 12.78 28.47 -24.18
C ASN A 213 11.75 29.42 -23.53
N GLN A 214 10.94 28.87 -22.63
CA GLN A 214 9.85 29.55 -21.91
C GLN A 214 9.94 29.30 -20.41
N SER A 215 9.20 30.04 -19.61
CA SER A 215 8.93 29.68 -18.22
C SER A 215 7.80 28.66 -18.15
N LEU A 216 7.88 27.72 -17.21
CA LEU A 216 6.81 26.79 -16.93
C LEU A 216 6.79 26.51 -15.41
N ASN A 217 5.73 26.94 -14.77
CA ASN A 217 5.52 26.62 -13.35
C ASN A 217 4.88 25.24 -13.23
N VAL A 218 5.44 24.37 -12.39
CA VAL A 218 4.89 23.05 -12.11
C VAL A 218 4.18 23.07 -10.77
N THR A 219 2.99 22.48 -10.72
CA THR A 219 2.22 22.29 -9.48
C THR A 219 1.73 20.87 -9.38
N MET A 220 1.77 20.31 -8.17
CA MET A 220 1.11 19.07 -7.80
C MET A 220 -0.28 19.43 -7.24
N HIS A 221 -1.34 18.93 -7.86
CA HIS A 221 -2.72 19.18 -7.47
C HIS A 221 -3.25 17.95 -6.72
N GLU A 222 -3.65 18.17 -5.46
CA GLU A 222 -4.24 17.11 -4.64
C GLU A 222 -5.50 16.53 -5.26
N LYS A 223 -5.55 15.22 -5.39
CA LYS A 223 -6.68 14.40 -5.77
C LYS A 223 -6.74 13.19 -4.86
N THR A 224 -7.92 12.67 -4.63
CA THR A 224 -8.04 11.31 -4.07
C THR A 224 -7.67 10.28 -5.13
N TRP A 225 -7.24 9.09 -4.68
CA TRP A 225 -6.94 8.00 -5.60
C TRP A 225 -8.12 7.66 -6.53
N ASP A 226 -9.35 7.65 -6.00
CA ASP A 226 -10.56 7.41 -6.80
C ASP A 226 -10.79 8.49 -7.88
N GLU A 227 -10.48 9.76 -7.59
CA GLU A 227 -10.56 10.83 -8.59
C GLU A 227 -9.51 10.65 -9.70
N LEU A 228 -8.29 10.21 -9.35
CA LEU A 228 -7.26 9.90 -10.35
C LEU A 228 -7.67 8.71 -11.23
N LEU A 229 -8.26 7.66 -10.64
CA LEU A 229 -8.76 6.50 -11.37
C LEU A 229 -10.00 6.80 -12.25
N ALA A 230 -10.67 7.92 -12.03
CA ALA A 230 -11.73 8.38 -12.92
C ALA A 230 -11.21 8.95 -14.24
N PHE A 231 -9.90 9.26 -14.34
CA PHE A 231 -9.22 9.77 -15.55
C PHE A 231 -9.91 11.00 -16.16
N GLY A 232 -10.43 11.90 -15.30
CA GLY A 232 -11.23 13.06 -15.73
C GLY A 232 -10.40 14.16 -16.39
N TYR A 233 -9.18 14.42 -15.92
CA TYR A 233 -8.28 15.47 -16.42
C TYR A 233 -8.92 16.87 -16.50
N ASP A 234 -9.92 17.17 -15.66
CA ASP A 234 -10.68 18.42 -15.74
C ASP A 234 -9.90 19.64 -15.19
N ASP A 235 -9.02 19.42 -14.19
CA ASP A 235 -8.31 20.46 -13.44
C ASP A 235 -6.82 20.13 -13.23
N TYR A 236 -6.30 19.14 -13.94
CA TYR A 236 -4.90 18.80 -14.04
C TYR A 236 -4.56 18.29 -15.45
N ASP A 237 -3.30 18.42 -15.86
CA ASP A 237 -2.86 18.12 -17.22
C ASP A 237 -2.38 16.68 -17.39
N ALA A 238 -1.80 16.12 -16.34
CA ALA A 238 -1.28 14.75 -16.31
C ALA A 238 -1.38 14.16 -14.90
N THR A 239 -1.45 12.83 -14.77
CA THR A 239 -1.41 12.12 -13.49
C THR A 239 0.02 11.68 -13.18
N LEU A 240 0.54 12.05 -12.02
CA LEU A 240 1.82 11.56 -11.50
C LEU A 240 1.64 11.24 -10.02
N SER A 241 1.44 9.94 -9.70
CA SER A 241 1.04 9.45 -8.39
C SER A 241 1.30 7.94 -8.27
N ALA A 242 2.54 7.52 -8.41
CA ALA A 242 2.97 6.11 -8.38
C ALA A 242 2.04 5.16 -9.16
N MET A 243 1.46 5.65 -10.27
CA MET A 243 0.40 4.92 -10.98
C MET A 243 0.98 3.80 -11.85
N THR A 244 0.67 2.55 -11.48
CA THR A 244 1.04 1.37 -12.26
C THR A 244 0.40 1.40 -13.65
N LYS A 245 1.21 1.19 -14.67
CA LYS A 245 0.78 1.00 -16.06
C LYS A 245 0.12 -0.37 -16.20
N THR A 246 -1.20 -0.40 -16.30
CA THR A 246 -1.95 -1.64 -16.58
C THR A 246 -2.73 -1.52 -17.88
N ALA A 247 -3.00 -2.66 -18.55
CA ALA A 247 -3.83 -2.68 -19.75
C ALA A 247 -5.22 -2.09 -19.50
N GLN A 248 -5.79 -2.32 -18.32
CA GLN A 248 -7.10 -1.78 -17.94
C GLN A 248 -7.08 -0.25 -17.82
N ARG A 249 -6.06 0.31 -17.18
CA ARG A 249 -5.90 1.77 -17.05
C ARG A 249 -5.62 2.42 -18.40
N ALA A 250 -4.84 1.74 -19.26
CA ALA A 250 -4.53 2.20 -20.62
C ALA A 250 -5.74 2.30 -21.56
N GLU A 251 -6.91 1.81 -21.16
CA GLU A 251 -8.15 2.05 -21.90
C GLU A 251 -8.66 3.49 -21.73
N ASN A 252 -8.22 4.20 -20.67
CA ASN A 252 -8.73 5.51 -20.28
C ASN A 252 -7.63 6.59 -20.15
N THR A 253 -6.37 6.23 -20.28
CA THR A 253 -5.23 7.15 -20.20
C THR A 253 -4.09 6.67 -21.11
N ASP A 254 -3.38 7.60 -21.72
CA ASP A 254 -2.14 7.29 -22.43
C ASP A 254 -0.95 7.42 -21.47
N PHE A 255 -0.16 6.37 -21.28
CA PHE A 255 0.96 6.36 -20.36
C PHE A 255 2.27 6.76 -21.00
N SER A 256 3.10 7.48 -20.26
CA SER A 256 4.50 7.73 -20.58
C SER A 256 5.32 6.42 -20.54
N ARG A 257 6.59 6.52 -20.96
CA ARG A 257 7.59 5.52 -20.56
C ARG A 257 7.61 5.39 -19.03
N ALA A 258 8.05 4.22 -18.53
CA ALA A 258 8.18 4.03 -17.10
C ALA A 258 9.16 5.06 -16.50
N TYR A 259 8.76 5.69 -15.39
CA TYR A 259 9.65 6.56 -14.63
C TYR A 259 10.10 5.90 -13.32
N TYR A 260 9.48 4.78 -12.95
CA TYR A 260 9.85 3.95 -11.81
C TYR A 260 9.45 2.49 -12.06
N SER A 261 10.27 1.54 -11.62
CA SER A 261 9.90 0.12 -11.62
C SER A 261 9.83 -0.39 -10.20
N SER A 262 8.72 -1.00 -9.83
CA SER A 262 8.40 -1.46 -8.50
C SER A 262 8.10 -2.95 -8.46
N LYS A 263 7.81 -3.42 -7.25
CA LYS A 263 7.16 -4.71 -6.95
C LYS A 263 6.07 -4.47 -5.94
N GLN A 264 5.09 -5.34 -5.93
CA GLN A 264 4.17 -5.43 -4.81
C GLN A 264 4.85 -6.08 -3.62
N GLY A 265 4.54 -5.59 -2.43
CA GLY A 265 5.08 -6.06 -1.16
C GLY A 265 3.99 -6.63 -0.26
N ILE A 266 4.42 -7.32 0.78
CA ILE A 266 3.59 -7.83 1.88
C ILE A 266 4.16 -7.28 3.18
N LEU A 267 3.41 -6.43 3.87
CA LEU A 267 3.78 -5.89 5.18
C LEU A 267 3.11 -6.71 6.27
N ALA A 268 3.88 -7.08 7.28
CA ALA A 268 3.45 -7.83 8.46
C ALA A 268 3.75 -7.04 9.73
N SER A 269 2.96 -7.27 10.77
CA SER A 269 3.26 -6.87 12.15
C SER A 269 3.95 -8.02 12.91
N ALA A 270 4.36 -7.75 14.15
CA ALA A 270 4.94 -8.78 15.02
C ALA A 270 3.95 -9.91 15.35
N ASP A 271 2.65 -9.63 15.29
CA ASP A 271 1.58 -10.57 15.59
C ASP A 271 1.04 -11.30 14.34
N SER A 272 1.52 -10.92 13.14
CA SER A 272 1.08 -11.56 11.90
C SER A 272 1.48 -13.03 11.85
N PRO A 273 0.63 -13.90 11.26
CA PRO A 273 0.99 -15.29 11.02
C PRO A 273 2.24 -15.41 10.11
N THR A 274 3.00 -16.49 10.25
CA THR A 274 4.16 -16.72 9.38
C THR A 274 3.73 -17.21 8.01
N ILE A 275 4.28 -16.58 6.96
CA ILE A 275 4.10 -16.98 5.56
C ILE A 275 5.47 -17.14 4.88
N THR A 276 5.51 -17.86 3.76
CA THR A 276 6.70 -18.03 2.90
C THR A 276 6.61 -17.26 1.60
N GLY A 277 5.43 -16.74 1.28
CA GLY A 277 5.18 -15.93 0.10
C GLY A 277 3.70 -15.64 -0.11
N VAL A 278 3.39 -14.85 -1.13
CA VAL A 278 2.01 -14.38 -1.41
C VAL A 278 1.01 -15.52 -1.63
N ALA A 279 1.45 -16.67 -2.15
CA ALA A 279 0.58 -17.83 -2.38
C ALA A 279 -0.03 -18.41 -1.09
N ASP A 280 0.66 -18.28 0.04
CA ASP A 280 0.18 -18.75 1.33
C ASP A 280 -1.06 -17.98 1.78
N LEU A 281 -1.19 -16.72 1.37
CA LEU A 281 -2.33 -15.85 1.72
C LEU A 281 -3.67 -16.35 1.16
N ASN A 282 -3.64 -17.24 0.17
CA ASN A 282 -4.84 -17.92 -0.33
C ASN A 282 -5.20 -19.20 0.46
N GLY A 283 -4.45 -19.48 1.51
CA GLY A 283 -4.66 -20.61 2.43
C GLY A 283 -5.37 -20.21 3.71
N THR A 284 -5.08 -20.98 4.75
CA THR A 284 -5.57 -20.75 6.11
C THR A 284 -4.44 -20.99 7.10
N TYR A 285 -4.57 -20.42 8.28
CA TYR A 285 -3.64 -20.66 9.38
C TYR A 285 -4.37 -21.12 10.65
N GLU A 286 -3.64 -21.78 11.53
CA GLU A 286 -4.18 -22.30 12.79
C GLU A 286 -3.93 -21.28 13.91
N VAL A 287 -4.99 -20.91 14.62
CA VAL A 287 -4.90 -20.14 15.85
C VAL A 287 -5.06 -21.11 17.02
N ALA A 288 -4.07 -21.17 17.89
CA ALA A 288 -4.20 -21.95 19.11
C ALA A 288 -5.36 -21.38 19.95
N ASP A 289 -6.30 -22.25 20.35
CA ASP A 289 -7.32 -21.83 21.32
C ASP A 289 -6.60 -21.28 22.58
N PRO A 290 -7.10 -20.18 23.15
CA PRO A 290 -6.56 -19.71 24.41
C PRO A 290 -6.62 -20.86 25.41
N VAL A 291 -5.48 -21.22 25.99
CA VAL A 291 -5.40 -22.20 27.05
C VAL A 291 -6.27 -21.70 28.19
N VAL A 292 -7.45 -22.28 28.35
CA VAL A 292 -8.27 -22.08 29.53
C VAL A 292 -7.51 -22.79 30.65
N GLU A 293 -6.72 -22.07 31.43
CA GLU A 293 -6.19 -22.61 32.68
C GLU A 293 -7.41 -22.94 33.54
N GLU A 294 -7.74 -24.24 33.65
CA GLU A 294 -8.69 -24.70 34.66
C GLU A 294 -8.10 -24.31 36.01
N GLU A 295 -8.72 -23.35 36.68
CA GLU A 295 -8.41 -23.04 38.07
C GLU A 295 -8.57 -24.33 38.91
N ASP A 296 -7.47 -24.74 39.52
CA ASP A 296 -7.45 -25.79 40.55
C ASP A 296 -8.40 -25.35 41.68
N ASP A 297 -9.54 -26.04 41.76
CA ASP A 297 -10.62 -25.77 42.70
C ASP A 297 -10.19 -26.12 44.14
N SER A 298 -9.11 -25.50 44.62
CA SER A 298 -8.74 -25.45 46.03
C SER A 298 -9.48 -24.29 46.67
N PRO A 299 -10.25 -24.48 47.74
CA PRO A 299 -11.19 -23.48 48.26
C PRO A 299 -10.50 -22.37 49.03
N SER A 300 -9.70 -21.56 48.39
CA SER A 300 -9.21 -20.27 48.92
C SER A 300 -8.33 -19.48 47.93
N VAL A 301 -8.78 -19.18 46.73
CA VAL A 301 -8.17 -18.05 45.95
C VAL A 301 -9.22 -17.43 45.06
N ALA A 302 -9.35 -16.11 45.14
CA ALA A 302 -10.31 -15.34 44.37
C ALA A 302 -9.96 -15.33 42.86
N LEU A 303 -11.00 -15.55 42.08
CA LEU A 303 -11.01 -15.54 40.61
C LEU A 303 -10.44 -14.23 40.05
N VAL A 304 -9.34 -14.26 39.32
CA VAL A 304 -8.92 -13.18 38.44
C VAL A 304 -9.06 -13.69 36.99
N VAL A 305 -10.21 -13.39 36.40
CA VAL A 305 -10.44 -13.65 34.97
C VAL A 305 -9.76 -12.55 34.18
N SER A 306 -8.66 -12.86 33.53
CA SER A 306 -8.09 -12.02 32.46
C SER A 306 -8.83 -12.34 31.16
N ALA A 307 -10.01 -11.72 30.98
CA ALA A 307 -10.66 -11.71 29.70
C ALA A 307 -9.93 -10.68 28.81
N LEU A 308 -9.21 -11.16 27.81
CA LEU A 308 -8.88 -10.36 26.63
C LEU A 308 -10.22 -10.09 25.92
N THR A 309 -10.83 -8.99 26.29
CA THR A 309 -12.04 -8.47 25.64
C THR A 309 -11.61 -7.88 24.30
N VAL A 310 -11.98 -8.54 23.22
CA VAL A 310 -12.16 -7.88 21.93
C VAL A 310 -13.16 -6.75 22.16
N GLY A 311 -12.67 -5.50 22.14
CA GLY A 311 -13.45 -4.33 22.46
C GLY A 311 -14.41 -3.99 21.34
N LEU A 312 -15.66 -4.39 21.47
CA LEU A 312 -16.77 -3.76 20.74
C LEU A 312 -16.99 -2.38 21.38
N ILE A 313 -16.46 -1.33 20.78
CA ILE A 313 -16.81 0.06 21.15
C ILE A 313 -18.14 0.39 20.51
N ALA A 314 -19.23 0.23 21.27
CA ALA A 314 -20.51 0.82 20.94
C ALA A 314 -20.46 2.33 21.20
N VAL A 315 -20.41 3.13 20.14
CA VAL A 315 -20.56 4.60 20.24
C VAL A 315 -21.99 4.93 20.61
N ALA A 316 -22.21 5.22 21.89
CA ALA A 316 -23.48 5.81 22.37
C ALA A 316 -23.54 7.28 21.95
N ARG A 317 -24.37 7.59 20.94
CA ARG A 317 -24.80 8.97 20.63
C ARG A 317 -25.53 9.53 21.85
N ARG A 318 -24.96 10.52 22.51
CA ARG A 318 -25.72 11.44 23.39
C ARG A 318 -26.27 12.56 22.51
N LYS A 319 -27.63 12.59 22.45
CA LYS A 319 -28.36 13.80 22.11
C LYS A 319 -28.29 14.78 23.29
N ASN A 320 -27.80 15.95 23.02
CA ASN A 320 -28.41 17.22 23.47
C ASN A 320 -27.82 18.36 22.63
#